data_032d98d1321050f4412e04c5f66b2312
#
_entry.id   032d98d1321050f4412e04c5f66b2312
#
_cell.length_a   1.000
_cell.length_b   1.000
_cell.length_c   1.000
_cell.angle_alpha   90.00
_cell.angle_beta   90.00
_cell.angle_gamma   90.00
#
_symmetry.space_group_name_H-M   'P 1'
#
loop_
_entity.id
_entity.type
_entity.pdbx_description
1 polymer ?
#
loop_
_entity_poly.entity_id
_entity_poly.type
_entity_poly.pdbx_seq_one_letter_code
_entity_poly.pdbx_strand_id
1 'polypeptide(L)'
;MENKSKENNMTLEFDAKSENESLARIAVASFLTEIDPTVEEINDIKTAVSEAVTNSIVHGYNEGPGKITLKCKLVCNQYEKQDTYTVSSFITIEIKDLGVGITNIEKAREPLFTTKPEFERSGMGFMFMEMFMNKVDVISEPGKGTTVIMEKKLKKVIDKQNNT
;
A
#
# COMPACT_ATOMS: atom_id res chain seq x y z
N MET A 1 30.00 -3.66 13.27
CA MET A 1 28.86 -2.92 12.73
C MET A 1 27.63 -3.30 13.56
N GLU A 2 27.13 -2.40 14.38
CA GLU A 2 25.83 -2.64 15.03
C GLU A 2 24.73 -2.46 14.00
N ASN A 3 24.00 -3.52 13.71
CA ASN A 3 22.83 -3.51 12.86
C ASN A 3 21.61 -3.44 13.79
N LYS A 4 20.93 -2.29 13.83
CA LYS A 4 19.69 -2.15 14.61
C LYS A 4 18.51 -2.32 13.66
N SER A 5 17.69 -3.33 13.93
CA SER A 5 16.42 -3.54 13.23
C SER A 5 15.26 -3.22 14.16
N LYS A 6 14.30 -2.47 13.67
CA LYS A 6 13.05 -2.12 14.35
C LYS A 6 11.87 -2.48 13.46
N GLU A 7 10.84 -3.04 14.05
CA GLU A 7 9.61 -3.42 13.36
C GLU A 7 8.41 -2.76 14.03
N ASN A 8 7.46 -2.29 13.21
CA ASN A 8 6.17 -1.76 13.66
C ASN A 8 5.05 -2.31 12.78
N ASN A 9 3.89 -2.58 13.38
CA ASN A 9 2.75 -3.17 12.70
C ASN A 9 1.47 -2.40 13.03
N MET A 10 0.62 -2.23 12.01
CA MET A 10 -0.71 -1.64 12.15
C MET A 10 -1.73 -2.54 11.46
N THR A 11 -2.89 -2.72 12.08
CA THR A 11 -4.06 -3.33 11.44
C THR A 11 -5.26 -2.41 11.63
N LEU A 12 -5.97 -2.14 10.54
CA LEU A 12 -7.19 -1.34 10.51
C LEU A 12 -8.28 -2.12 9.76
N GLU A 13 -9.46 -2.21 10.33
CA GLU A 13 -10.64 -2.77 9.66
C GLU A 13 -11.73 -1.70 9.57
N PHE A 14 -12.34 -1.55 8.40
CA PHE A 14 -13.37 -0.55 8.16
C PHE A 14 -14.41 -1.05 7.14
N ASP A 15 -15.57 -0.39 7.13
CA ASP A 15 -16.62 -0.67 6.16
C ASP A 15 -16.18 -0.29 4.74
N ALA A 16 -16.58 -1.10 3.76
CA ALA A 16 -16.36 -0.84 2.33
C ALA A 16 -17.23 0.30 1.82
N LYS A 17 -16.90 1.53 2.24
CA LYS A 17 -17.57 2.78 1.86
C LYS A 17 -16.55 3.75 1.28
N SER A 18 -16.97 4.53 0.27
CA SER A 18 -16.08 5.48 -0.43
C SER A 18 -15.41 6.49 0.51
N GLU A 19 -16.12 6.91 1.57
CA GLU A 19 -15.58 7.84 2.58
C GLU A 19 -14.39 7.26 3.35
N ASN A 20 -14.35 5.94 3.51
CA ASN A 20 -13.28 5.24 4.25
C ASN A 20 -11.99 5.06 3.43
N GLU A 21 -12.01 5.33 2.13
CA GLU A 21 -10.80 5.41 1.30
C GLU A 21 -9.86 6.50 1.84
N SER A 22 -10.39 7.67 2.16
CA SER A 22 -9.62 8.76 2.76
C SER A 22 -9.05 8.39 4.13
N LEU A 23 -9.81 7.66 4.96
CA LEU A 23 -9.34 7.14 6.24
C LEU A 23 -8.12 6.23 6.05
N ALA A 24 -8.18 5.29 5.11
CA ALA A 24 -7.08 4.37 4.82
C ALA A 24 -5.80 5.12 4.40
N ARG A 25 -5.90 6.11 3.50
CA ARG A 25 -4.76 6.95 3.08
C ARG A 25 -4.12 7.71 4.23
N ILE A 26 -4.94 8.33 5.09
CA ILE A 26 -4.47 9.11 6.23
C ILE A 26 -3.79 8.20 7.26
N ALA A 27 -4.40 7.04 7.56
CA ALA A 27 -3.84 6.08 8.50
C ALA A 27 -2.45 5.59 8.06
N VAL A 28 -2.28 5.24 6.77
CA VAL A 28 -0.99 4.82 6.23
C VAL A 28 0.03 5.96 6.24
N ALA A 29 -0.37 7.17 5.83
CA ALA A 29 0.52 8.33 5.87
C ALA A 29 1.00 8.64 7.29
N SER A 30 0.10 8.58 8.28
CA SER A 30 0.45 8.75 9.69
C SER A 30 1.41 7.67 10.19
N PHE A 31 1.16 6.42 9.82
CA PHE A 31 2.03 5.29 10.19
C PHE A 31 3.45 5.44 9.64
N LEU A 32 3.60 6.01 8.45
CA LEU A 32 4.89 6.26 7.80
C LEU A 32 5.71 7.39 8.44
N THR A 33 5.13 8.27 9.24
CA THR A 33 5.87 9.40 9.85
C THR A 33 7.04 8.95 10.70
N GLU A 34 7.03 7.71 11.20
CA GLU A 34 8.12 7.12 11.97
C GLU A 34 9.46 7.08 11.21
N ILE A 35 9.43 7.01 9.88
CA ILE A 35 10.62 6.90 9.03
C ILE A 35 10.97 8.18 8.28
N ASP A 36 10.25 9.28 8.55
CA ASP A 36 10.46 10.58 7.93
C ASP A 36 10.56 10.47 6.39
N PRO A 37 9.52 9.95 5.70
CA PRO A 37 9.52 9.80 4.25
C PRO A 37 9.43 11.15 3.55
N THR A 38 9.86 11.22 2.29
CA THR A 38 9.64 12.41 1.47
C THR A 38 8.16 12.58 1.13
N VAL A 39 7.76 13.81 0.75
CA VAL A 39 6.39 14.09 0.30
C VAL A 39 6.01 13.25 -0.92
N GLU A 40 6.95 13.03 -1.83
CA GLU A 40 6.77 12.18 -3.01
C GLU A 40 6.48 10.73 -2.60
N GLU A 41 7.31 10.15 -1.72
CA GLU A 41 7.14 8.78 -1.22
C GLU A 41 5.79 8.59 -0.51
N ILE A 42 5.36 9.58 0.30
CA ILE A 42 4.04 9.56 0.94
C ILE A 42 2.93 9.58 -0.12
N ASN A 43 3.02 10.45 -1.13
CA ASN A 43 1.99 10.58 -2.15
C ASN A 43 1.89 9.33 -3.03
N ASP A 44 3.01 8.72 -3.39
CA ASP A 44 3.05 7.46 -4.12
C ASP A 44 2.30 6.36 -3.36
N ILE A 45 2.66 6.18 -2.08
CA ILE A 45 2.05 5.14 -1.23
C ILE A 45 0.56 5.42 -1.01
N LYS A 46 0.18 6.68 -0.75
CA LYS A 46 -1.23 7.08 -0.61
C LYS A 46 -2.04 6.77 -1.87
N THR A 47 -1.49 7.03 -3.04
CA THR A 47 -2.15 6.74 -4.31
C THR A 47 -2.34 5.25 -4.49
N ALA A 48 -1.30 4.44 -4.26
CA ALA A 48 -1.39 2.99 -4.35
C ALA A 48 -2.44 2.40 -3.38
N VAL A 49 -2.50 2.91 -2.14
CA VAL A 49 -3.51 2.52 -1.14
C VAL A 49 -4.92 2.90 -1.60
N SER A 50 -5.07 4.11 -2.13
CA SER A 50 -6.34 4.62 -2.67
C SER A 50 -6.89 3.70 -3.75
N GLU A 51 -6.06 3.33 -4.73
CA GLU A 51 -6.45 2.44 -5.82
C GLU A 51 -6.85 1.06 -5.31
N ALA A 52 -6.07 0.47 -4.40
CA ALA A 52 -6.38 -0.85 -3.87
C ALA A 52 -7.68 -0.88 -3.05
N VAL A 53 -7.94 0.15 -2.22
CA VAL A 53 -9.18 0.28 -1.44
C VAL A 53 -10.38 0.51 -2.36
N THR A 54 -10.24 1.39 -3.36
CA THR A 54 -11.29 1.63 -4.36
C THR A 54 -11.64 0.36 -5.12
N ASN A 55 -10.64 -0.44 -5.51
CA ASN A 55 -10.88 -1.72 -6.18
C ASN A 55 -11.68 -2.68 -5.29
N SER A 56 -11.39 -2.76 -4.00
CA SER A 56 -12.15 -3.58 -3.06
C SER A 56 -13.61 -3.10 -2.94
N ILE A 57 -13.85 -1.79 -2.87
CA ILE A 57 -15.20 -1.22 -2.78
C ILE A 57 -15.99 -1.46 -4.06
N VAL A 58 -15.43 -1.07 -5.20
CA VAL A 58 -16.15 -1.06 -6.50
C VAL A 58 -16.26 -2.46 -7.09
N HIS A 59 -15.14 -3.19 -7.13
CA HIS A 59 -15.08 -4.50 -7.79
C HIS A 59 -15.26 -5.66 -6.81
N GLY A 60 -14.72 -5.54 -5.59
CA GLY A 60 -14.85 -6.58 -4.57
C GLY A 60 -16.27 -6.69 -4.05
N TYR A 61 -16.86 -5.59 -3.62
CA TYR A 61 -18.18 -5.56 -3.00
C TYR A 61 -19.29 -4.98 -3.87
N ASN A 62 -19.00 -4.56 -5.10
CA ASN A 62 -19.98 -3.95 -6.01
C ASN A 62 -20.69 -2.74 -5.37
N GLU A 63 -19.93 -1.91 -4.60
CA GLU A 63 -20.45 -0.80 -3.78
C GLU A 63 -21.49 -1.25 -2.72
N GLY A 64 -21.57 -2.55 -2.46
CA GLY A 64 -22.40 -3.11 -1.41
C GLY A 64 -21.71 -3.19 -0.06
N PRO A 65 -22.40 -3.69 0.95
CA PRO A 65 -21.84 -3.81 2.30
C PRO A 65 -20.69 -4.82 2.34
N GLY A 66 -19.64 -4.50 3.09
CA GLY A 66 -18.50 -5.37 3.28
C GLY A 66 -17.48 -4.76 4.25
N LYS A 67 -16.43 -5.52 4.56
CA LYS A 67 -15.32 -5.09 5.39
C LYS A 67 -14.02 -5.18 4.60
N ILE A 68 -13.18 -4.16 4.75
CA ILE A 68 -11.82 -4.13 4.22
C ILE A 68 -10.86 -4.16 5.39
N THR A 69 -9.89 -5.06 5.33
CA THR A 69 -8.78 -5.12 6.29
C THR A 69 -7.53 -4.57 5.62
N LEU A 70 -6.95 -3.53 6.23
CA LEU A 70 -5.67 -2.95 5.86
C LEU A 70 -4.65 -3.32 6.93
N LYS A 71 -3.52 -3.92 6.51
CA LYS A 71 -2.39 -4.19 7.39
C LYS A 71 -1.15 -3.50 6.85
N CYS A 72 -0.38 -2.90 7.73
CA CYS A 72 0.93 -2.33 7.42
C CYS A 72 1.98 -2.97 8.31
N LYS A 73 3.10 -3.36 7.71
CA LYS A 73 4.30 -3.80 8.40
C LYS A 73 5.46 -2.93 7.95
N LEU A 74 6.10 -2.26 8.90
CA LEU A 74 7.27 -1.43 8.68
C LEU A 74 8.49 -2.11 9.32
N VAL A 75 9.56 -2.28 8.54
CA VAL A 75 10.84 -2.79 9.02
C VAL A 75 11.92 -1.76 8.70
N CYS A 76 12.59 -1.25 9.72
CA CYS A 76 13.66 -0.26 9.61
C CYS A 76 14.98 -0.90 10.00
N ASN A 77 15.95 -0.88 9.11
CA ASN A 77 17.31 -1.33 9.37
C ASN A 77 18.25 -0.14 9.32
N GLN A 78 19.03 0.04 10.37
CA GLN A 78 20.04 1.10 10.46
C GLN A 78 21.43 0.47 10.40
N TYR A 79 22.22 0.96 9.46
CA TYR A 79 23.62 0.56 9.26
C TYR A 79 24.52 1.74 9.54
N GLU A 80 25.45 1.57 10.47
CA GLU A 80 26.43 2.60 10.81
C GLU A 80 27.69 2.44 9.96
N LYS A 81 28.13 3.55 9.34
CA LYS A 81 29.45 3.74 8.72
C LYS A 81 30.19 4.87 9.44
N GLN A 82 31.50 5.03 9.14
CA GLN A 82 32.38 5.93 9.86
C GLN A 82 31.79 7.35 10.00
N ASP A 83 31.25 7.94 8.93
CA ASP A 83 30.73 9.32 8.90
C ASP A 83 29.23 9.41 8.55
N THR A 84 28.54 8.29 8.34
CA THR A 84 27.14 8.26 7.90
C THR A 84 26.35 7.18 8.60
N TYR A 85 25.03 7.40 8.69
CA TYR A 85 24.05 6.34 8.94
C TYR A 85 23.26 6.08 7.65
N THR A 86 23.11 4.83 7.28
CA THR A 86 22.15 4.44 6.24
C THR A 86 20.94 3.80 6.91
N VAL A 87 19.77 4.39 6.70
CA VAL A 87 18.49 3.81 7.11
C VAL A 87 17.84 3.22 5.87
N SER A 88 17.54 1.94 5.93
CA SER A 88 16.79 1.24 4.88
C SER A 88 15.50 0.73 5.48
N SER A 89 14.39 1.27 5.06
CA SER A 89 13.06 0.92 5.54
C SER A 89 12.29 0.18 4.46
N PHE A 90 11.52 -0.82 4.87
CA PHE A 90 10.59 -1.54 4.02
C PHE A 90 9.20 -1.41 4.60
N ILE A 91 8.26 -0.96 3.79
CA ILE A 91 6.85 -1.05 4.13
C ILE A 91 6.19 -2.11 3.28
N THR A 92 5.44 -3.00 3.92
CA THR A 92 4.51 -3.94 3.30
C THR A 92 3.10 -3.50 3.67
N ILE A 93 2.25 -3.34 2.68
CA ILE A 93 0.84 -2.95 2.84
C ILE A 93 -0.01 -4.08 2.25
N GLU A 94 -0.89 -4.66 3.05
CA GLU A 94 -1.86 -5.66 2.64
C GLU A 94 -3.26 -5.05 2.73
N ILE A 95 -4.01 -5.12 1.62
CA ILE A 95 -5.41 -4.71 1.56
C ILE A 95 -6.22 -5.93 1.15
N LYS A 96 -7.13 -6.36 2.04
CA LYS A 96 -7.94 -7.56 1.87
C LYS A 96 -9.41 -7.25 1.94
N ASP A 97 -10.15 -7.78 0.98
CA ASP A 97 -11.60 -7.88 0.98
C ASP A 97 -12.06 -9.36 0.94
N LEU A 98 -13.31 -9.58 1.27
CA LEU A 98 -14.00 -10.87 1.18
C LEU A 98 -15.14 -10.81 0.14
N GLY A 99 -14.91 -10.03 -0.91
CA GLY A 99 -15.86 -9.79 -1.98
C GLY A 99 -15.91 -10.92 -3.01
N VAL A 100 -16.32 -10.58 -4.21
CA VAL A 100 -16.55 -11.55 -5.30
C VAL A 100 -15.27 -12.19 -5.86
N GLY A 101 -14.11 -11.59 -5.59
CA GLY A 101 -12.83 -12.03 -6.14
C GLY A 101 -12.66 -11.71 -7.63
N ILE A 102 -11.49 -12.06 -8.16
CA ILE A 102 -11.07 -11.81 -9.55
C ILE A 102 -10.95 -13.12 -10.28
N THR A 103 -11.66 -13.26 -11.40
CA THR A 103 -11.65 -14.49 -12.23
C THR A 103 -10.36 -14.63 -13.04
N ASN A 104 -9.83 -13.51 -13.54
CA ASN A 104 -8.60 -13.47 -14.34
C ASN A 104 -7.74 -12.29 -13.90
N ILE A 105 -6.74 -12.57 -13.05
CA ILE A 105 -5.86 -11.56 -12.47
C ILE A 105 -4.99 -10.91 -13.54
N GLU A 106 -4.48 -11.66 -14.51
CA GLU A 106 -3.62 -11.14 -15.58
C GLU A 106 -4.40 -10.08 -16.39
N LYS A 107 -5.61 -10.40 -16.79
CA LYS A 107 -6.48 -9.47 -17.51
C LYS A 107 -6.87 -8.25 -16.67
N ALA A 108 -7.11 -8.42 -15.37
CA ALA A 108 -7.44 -7.32 -14.48
C ALA A 108 -6.28 -6.33 -14.29
N ARG A 109 -5.04 -6.77 -14.52
CA ARG A 109 -3.82 -5.92 -14.46
C ARG A 109 -3.50 -5.22 -15.78
N GLU A 110 -4.17 -5.57 -16.89
CA GLU A 110 -3.96 -4.88 -18.16
C GLU A 110 -4.39 -3.40 -18.06
N PRO A 111 -3.58 -2.47 -18.58
CA PRO A 111 -3.95 -1.05 -18.61
C PRO A 111 -5.30 -0.83 -19.31
N LEU A 112 -6.12 0.08 -18.75
CA LEU A 112 -7.45 0.44 -19.26
C LEU A 112 -8.50 -0.69 -19.18
N PHE A 113 -8.17 -1.84 -18.58
CA PHE A 113 -9.16 -2.88 -18.33
C PHE A 113 -9.97 -2.57 -17.07
N THR A 114 -11.28 -2.52 -17.21
CA THR A 114 -12.23 -2.44 -16.10
C THR A 114 -13.48 -3.24 -16.40
N THR A 115 -14.04 -3.85 -15.35
CA THR A 115 -15.35 -4.53 -15.44
C THR A 115 -16.52 -3.56 -15.24
N LYS A 116 -16.23 -2.33 -14.82
CA LYS A 116 -17.23 -1.30 -14.48
C LYS A 116 -16.78 0.09 -14.92
N PRO A 117 -16.77 0.38 -16.22
CA PRO A 117 -16.27 1.65 -16.76
C PRO A 117 -17.05 2.88 -16.26
N GLU A 118 -18.30 2.71 -15.83
CA GLU A 118 -19.11 3.78 -15.27
C GLU A 118 -18.68 4.27 -13.88
N PHE A 119 -17.99 3.42 -13.11
CA PHE A 119 -17.53 3.74 -11.75
C PHE A 119 -16.02 3.99 -11.64
N GLU A 120 -15.25 3.51 -12.61
CA GLU A 120 -13.81 3.70 -12.68
C GLU A 120 -13.44 4.80 -13.67
N ARG A 121 -12.77 5.83 -13.16
CA ARG A 121 -12.36 6.97 -13.98
C ARG A 121 -11.28 6.66 -15.02
N SER A 122 -10.50 5.57 -14.88
CA SER A 122 -9.34 5.32 -15.73
C SER A 122 -9.09 3.87 -16.13
N GLY A 123 -9.55 2.87 -15.35
CA GLY A 123 -9.12 1.46 -15.54
C GLY A 123 -7.60 1.26 -15.35
N MET A 124 -6.93 2.12 -14.58
CA MET A 124 -5.47 2.15 -14.40
C MET A 124 -5.02 1.86 -12.98
N GLY A 125 -5.92 1.37 -12.10
CA GLY A 125 -5.62 1.19 -10.67
C GLY A 125 -4.39 0.30 -10.42
N PHE A 126 -4.32 -0.87 -11.05
CA PHE A 126 -3.16 -1.75 -10.93
C PHE A 126 -1.89 -1.13 -11.53
N MET A 127 -2.00 -0.42 -12.64
CA MET A 127 -0.87 0.28 -13.26
C MET A 127 -0.29 1.34 -12.31
N PHE A 128 -1.13 2.13 -11.63
CA PHE A 128 -0.65 3.09 -10.63
C PHE A 128 0.00 2.41 -9.42
N MET A 129 -0.58 1.32 -8.92
CA MET A 129 0.06 0.55 -7.84
C MET A 129 1.45 0.05 -8.27
N GLU A 130 1.59 -0.50 -9.47
CA GLU A 130 2.86 -1.00 -10.01
C GLU A 130 3.87 0.11 -10.32
N MET A 131 3.39 1.31 -10.69
CA MET A 131 4.26 2.47 -10.94
C MET A 131 4.85 3.02 -9.64
N PHE A 132 4.07 3.06 -8.58
CA PHE A 132 4.46 3.72 -7.32
C PHE A 132 5.08 2.78 -6.29
N MET A 133 4.83 1.47 -6.39
CA MET A 133 5.36 0.48 -5.47
C MET A 133 6.47 -0.35 -6.12
N ASN A 134 7.41 -0.87 -5.31
CA ASN A 134 8.47 -1.73 -5.83
C ASN A 134 7.98 -3.12 -6.20
N LYS A 135 6.90 -3.58 -5.54
CA LYS A 135 6.28 -4.88 -5.82
C LYS A 135 4.79 -4.81 -5.53
N VAL A 136 4.00 -5.47 -6.39
CA VAL A 136 2.55 -5.63 -6.22
C VAL A 136 2.20 -7.08 -6.52
N ASP A 137 1.73 -7.80 -5.50
CA ASP A 137 1.18 -9.14 -5.62
C ASP A 137 -0.33 -9.11 -5.42
N VAL A 138 -1.05 -9.92 -6.18
CA VAL A 138 -2.51 -10.05 -6.09
C VAL A 138 -2.85 -11.52 -5.89
N ILE A 139 -3.56 -11.82 -4.81
CA ILE A 139 -4.07 -13.13 -4.49
C ILE A 139 -5.59 -13.03 -4.50
N SER A 140 -6.25 -13.74 -5.39
CA SER A 140 -7.70 -13.69 -5.50
C SER A 140 -8.26 -15.03 -5.95
N GLU A 141 -9.43 -15.35 -5.44
CA GLU A 141 -10.20 -16.52 -5.83
C GLU A 141 -11.67 -16.11 -5.94
N PRO A 142 -12.36 -16.48 -7.05
CA PRO A 142 -13.78 -16.19 -7.22
C PRO A 142 -14.62 -16.67 -6.02
N GLY A 143 -15.42 -15.76 -5.46
CA GLY A 143 -16.25 -16.00 -4.28
C GLY A 143 -15.54 -15.96 -2.92
N LYS A 144 -14.22 -15.73 -2.89
CA LYS A 144 -13.44 -15.66 -1.63
C LYS A 144 -12.78 -14.30 -1.38
N GLY A 145 -12.90 -13.38 -2.32
CA GLY A 145 -12.34 -12.03 -2.20
C GLY A 145 -10.95 -11.89 -2.81
N THR A 146 -10.33 -10.75 -2.52
CA THR A 146 -9.02 -10.36 -3.05
C THR A 146 -8.12 -9.85 -1.93
N THR A 147 -6.84 -10.17 -2.04
CA THR A 147 -5.77 -9.59 -1.22
C THR A 147 -4.73 -8.98 -2.15
N VAL A 148 -4.52 -7.68 -2.02
CA VAL A 148 -3.45 -6.94 -2.71
C VAL A 148 -2.33 -6.70 -1.70
N ILE A 149 -1.11 -7.12 -2.03
CA ILE A 149 0.09 -6.95 -1.21
C ILE A 149 1.05 -6.05 -1.97
N MET A 150 1.40 -4.92 -1.37
CA MET A 150 2.27 -3.91 -1.95
C MET A 150 3.50 -3.70 -1.07
N GLU A 151 4.67 -3.63 -1.69
CA GLU A 151 5.92 -3.39 -0.99
C GLU A 151 6.63 -2.15 -1.55
N LYS A 152 7.13 -1.29 -0.66
CA LYS A 152 8.00 -0.17 -1.04
C LYS A 152 9.23 -0.13 -0.15
N LYS A 153 10.38 0.05 -0.79
CA LYS A 153 11.66 0.26 -0.12
C LYS A 153 11.99 1.73 -0.11
N LEU A 154 12.31 2.24 1.05
CA LEU A 154 12.71 3.61 1.30
C LEU A 154 14.15 3.60 1.85
N LYS A 155 15.01 4.44 1.31
CA LYS A 155 16.40 4.50 1.73
C LYS A 155 16.83 5.94 1.98
N LYS A 156 17.35 6.19 3.17
CA LYS A 156 17.88 7.50 3.58
C LYS A 156 19.34 7.34 4.02
N VAL A 157 20.19 8.25 3.57
CA VAL A 157 21.57 8.37 4.06
C VAL A 157 21.65 9.66 4.86
N ILE A 158 22.13 9.57 6.10
CA ILE A 158 22.22 10.69 7.05
C ILE A 158 23.68 10.89 7.41
N ASP A 159 24.21 12.10 7.19
CA ASP A 159 25.55 12.50 7.62
C ASP A 159 25.56 12.74 9.12
N LYS A 160 26.53 12.17 9.83
CA LYS A 160 26.68 12.36 11.29
C LYS A 160 26.97 13.80 11.68
N GLN A 161 27.55 14.59 10.78
CA GLN A 161 27.95 15.98 11.05
C GLN A 161 26.77 16.98 11.08
N ASN A 162 25.61 16.63 10.53
CA ASN A 162 24.43 17.51 10.43
C ASN A 162 23.39 17.28 11.55
N ASN A 163 23.71 16.52 12.58
CA ASN A 163 22.78 16.14 13.67
C ASN A 163 23.16 16.78 15.02
N THR A 164 23.67 18.01 15.00
CA THR A 164 23.90 18.85 16.21
C THR A 164 22.90 19.99 16.27
#